data_297af24120d057eefa8e1e662533c04b
#
_entry.id   297af24120d057eefa8e1e662533c04b
#
_cell.length_a   1.000
_cell.length_b   1.000
_cell.length_c   1.000
_cell.angle_alpha   90.00
_cell.angle_beta   90.00
_cell.angle_gamma   90.00
#
_symmetry.space_group_name_H-M   'P 1'
#
loop_
_entity.id
_entity.type
_entity.pdbx_description
1 polymer ?
#
loop_
_entity_poly.entity_id
_entity_poly.type
_entity_poly.pdbx_seq_one_letter_code
_entity_poly.pdbx_strand_id
1 'polypeptide(L)'
;KGLGVPQDYAEAVRWYRQAAEQGYASAQNNLGVMYENGQGVPQDYVLAHVWFNLSASRQTDPENRERTAKARDRVAAKMTPAQITEAQRRAREWKPMPER
;
A
#
# COMPACT_ATOMS: atom_id res chain seq x y z
N LYS A 1 11.68 22.22 -10.69
CA LYS A 1 11.98 22.08 -10.66
C LYS A 1 12.07 21.88 -10.41
N GLY A 2 11.09 21.78 -10.06
CA GLY A 2 11.23 21.59 -9.73
C GLY A 2 11.97 21.35 -9.87
N LEU A 3 11.76 21.62 -10.29
CA LEU A 3 12.91 21.55 -10.53
C LEU A 3 13.78 21.40 -9.50
N GLY A 4 14.43 20.65 -9.35
CA GLY A 4 15.43 20.58 -8.39
C GLY A 4 15.01 20.46 -6.95
N VAL A 5 13.76 20.41 -6.67
CA VAL A 5 13.28 20.21 -5.32
C VAL A 5 13.23 18.72 -5.05
N PRO A 6 13.97 18.21 -4.03
CA PRO A 6 13.89 16.79 -3.70
C PRO A 6 12.49 16.42 -3.27
N GLN A 7 12.07 15.26 -3.67
CA GLN A 7 10.79 14.74 -3.22
C GLN A 7 10.87 14.42 -1.73
N ASP A 8 9.88 14.87 -0.99
CA ASP A 8 9.80 14.54 0.42
C ASP A 8 8.92 13.30 0.57
N TYR A 9 9.55 12.15 0.45
CA TYR A 9 8.82 10.89 0.57
C TYR A 9 8.28 10.67 1.97
N ALA A 10 9.00 11.17 2.99
CA ALA A 10 8.53 11.01 4.36
C ALA A 10 7.21 11.75 4.59
N GLU A 11 7.10 12.96 4.04
CA GLU A 11 5.85 13.71 4.15
C GLU A 11 4.75 13.07 3.35
N ALA A 12 5.07 12.59 2.13
CA ALA A 12 4.09 11.90 1.30
C ALA A 12 3.55 10.65 2.01
N VAL A 13 4.43 9.90 2.67
CA VAL A 13 4.01 8.73 3.43
C VAL A 13 3.01 9.12 4.52
N ARG A 14 3.27 10.22 5.22
CA ARG A 14 2.35 10.67 6.28
C ARG A 14 0.95 10.94 5.71
N TRP A 15 0.88 11.64 4.59
CA TRP A 15 -0.40 11.97 3.96
C TRP A 15 -1.11 10.71 3.45
N TYR A 16 -0.36 9.84 2.76
CA TYR A 16 -0.96 8.62 2.23
C TYR A 16 -1.39 7.68 3.36
N ARG A 17 -0.60 7.59 4.43
CA ARG A 17 -0.96 6.73 5.55
C ARG A 17 -2.26 7.21 6.20
N GLN A 18 -2.40 8.50 6.39
CA GLN A 18 -3.60 9.06 6.99
C GLN A 18 -4.83 8.72 6.14
N ALA A 19 -4.75 8.92 4.83
CA ALA A 19 -5.85 8.61 3.93
C ALA A 19 -6.07 7.10 3.80
N ALA A 20 -4.98 6.33 3.76
CA ALA A 20 -5.06 4.88 3.62
C ALA A 20 -5.74 4.25 4.82
N GLU A 21 -5.45 4.76 6.02
CA GLU A 21 -6.05 4.24 7.24
C GLU A 21 -7.54 4.55 7.32
N GLN A 22 -8.01 5.52 6.57
CA GLN A 22 -9.44 5.82 6.47
C GLN A 22 -10.12 4.99 5.38
N GLY A 23 -9.36 4.22 4.61
CA GLY A 23 -9.92 3.31 3.64
C GLY A 23 -9.89 3.80 2.19
N TYR A 24 -9.18 4.89 1.90
CA TYR A 24 -9.11 5.40 0.53
C TYR A 24 -8.19 4.53 -0.30
N ALA A 25 -8.75 3.88 -1.31
CA ALA A 25 -8.04 2.87 -2.10
C ALA A 25 -6.82 3.43 -2.83
N SER A 26 -6.93 4.65 -3.39
CA SER A 26 -5.79 5.26 -4.08
C SER A 26 -4.62 5.48 -3.16
N ALA A 27 -4.89 5.95 -1.93
CA ALA A 27 -3.83 6.17 -0.95
C ALA A 27 -3.23 4.85 -0.51
N GLN A 28 -4.04 3.81 -0.37
CA GLN A 28 -3.54 2.49 0.00
C GLN A 28 -2.60 1.94 -1.08
N ASN A 29 -2.95 2.13 -2.34
CA ASN A 29 -2.09 1.71 -3.43
C ASN A 29 -0.76 2.48 -3.40
N ASN A 30 -0.81 3.78 -3.23
CA ASN A 30 0.40 4.60 -3.17
C ASN A 30 1.28 4.21 -1.99
N LEU A 31 0.68 3.95 -0.85
CA LEU A 31 1.43 3.52 0.33
C LEU A 31 2.07 2.16 0.09
N GLY A 32 1.38 1.26 -0.59
CA GLY A 32 1.95 -0.03 -0.96
C GLY A 32 3.19 0.12 -1.82
N VAL A 33 3.15 1.03 -2.80
CA VAL A 33 4.30 1.29 -3.67
C VAL A 33 5.47 1.81 -2.84
N MET A 34 5.22 2.70 -1.89
CA MET A 34 6.30 3.25 -1.07
C MET A 34 6.95 2.19 -0.21
N TYR A 35 6.18 1.27 0.37
CA TYR A 35 6.76 0.17 1.12
C TYR A 35 7.52 -0.81 0.21
N GLU A 36 7.00 -1.04 -0.99
CA GLU A 36 7.69 -1.92 -1.93
C GLU A 36 9.06 -1.38 -2.30
N ASN A 37 9.15 -0.07 -2.50
CA ASN A 37 10.36 0.58 -2.98
C ASN A 37 11.24 1.17 -1.88
N GLY A 38 10.76 1.21 -0.65
CA GLY A 38 11.51 1.83 0.44
C GLY A 38 11.60 3.33 0.30
N GLN A 39 10.52 3.99 -0.11
CA GLN A 39 10.49 5.43 -0.31
C GLN A 39 9.81 6.10 0.88
N GLY A 40 10.58 6.80 1.69
CA GLY A 40 10.06 7.47 2.89
C GLY A 40 9.78 6.53 4.06
N VAL A 41 9.93 5.23 3.85
CA VAL A 41 9.79 4.18 4.87
C VAL A 41 10.79 3.09 4.55
N PRO A 42 11.21 2.29 5.52
CA PRO A 42 12.00 1.11 5.20
C PRO A 42 11.23 0.16 4.28
N GLN A 43 11.92 -0.44 3.32
CA GLN A 43 11.28 -1.39 2.43
C GLN A 43 10.68 -2.54 3.24
N ASP A 44 9.43 -2.90 2.92
CA ASP A 44 8.73 -3.95 3.67
C ASP A 44 7.70 -4.58 2.74
N TYR A 45 8.02 -5.79 2.25
CA TYR A 45 7.11 -6.48 1.33
C TYR A 45 5.81 -6.92 2.01
N VAL A 46 5.87 -7.27 3.30
CA VAL A 46 4.66 -7.65 4.03
C VAL A 46 3.67 -6.49 4.06
N LEU A 47 4.15 -5.32 4.45
CA LEU A 47 3.29 -4.14 4.48
C LEU A 47 2.84 -3.71 3.09
N ALA A 48 3.72 -3.81 2.10
CA ALA A 48 3.32 -3.50 0.73
C ALA A 48 2.18 -4.41 0.30
N HIS A 49 2.28 -5.70 0.58
CA HIS A 49 1.25 -6.67 0.23
C HIS A 49 -0.06 -6.34 0.94
N VAL A 50 0.00 -6.00 2.22
CA VAL A 50 -1.20 -5.64 2.99
C VAL A 50 -1.92 -4.47 2.32
N TRP A 51 -1.18 -3.40 2.02
CA TRP A 51 -1.81 -2.21 1.45
C TRP A 51 -2.32 -2.45 0.03
N PHE A 52 -1.58 -3.19 -0.80
CA PHE A 52 -2.08 -3.54 -2.13
C PHE A 52 -3.34 -4.39 -2.05
N ASN A 53 -3.38 -5.35 -1.12
CA ASN A 53 -4.54 -6.21 -0.97
C ASN A 53 -5.77 -5.41 -0.54
N LEU A 54 -5.60 -4.53 0.43
CA LEU A 54 -6.69 -3.67 0.88
C LEU A 54 -7.16 -2.75 -0.24
N SER A 55 -6.21 -2.17 -0.97
CA SER A 55 -6.56 -1.29 -2.08
C SER A 55 -7.35 -2.04 -3.15
N ALA A 56 -6.88 -3.23 -3.53
CA ALA A 56 -7.57 -4.01 -4.55
C ALA A 56 -8.99 -4.34 -4.15
N SER A 57 -9.22 -4.64 -2.86
CA SER A 57 -10.55 -4.98 -2.39
C SER A 57 -11.49 -3.78 -2.34
N ARG A 58 -10.95 -2.56 -2.31
CA ARG A 58 -11.75 -1.35 -2.19
C ARG A 58 -11.84 -0.56 -3.50
N GLN A 59 -11.07 -0.92 -4.52
CA GLN A 59 -11.16 -0.26 -5.82
C GLN A 59 -12.50 -0.58 -6.47
N THR A 60 -13.16 0.44 -6.97
CA THR A 60 -14.42 0.27 -7.69
C THR A 60 -14.21 0.17 -9.19
N ASP A 61 -13.12 0.75 -9.69
CA ASP A 61 -12.80 0.68 -11.11
C ASP A 61 -12.12 -0.65 -11.41
N PRO A 62 -12.68 -1.49 -12.31
CA PRO A 62 -12.11 -2.82 -12.58
C PRO A 62 -10.66 -2.77 -13.07
N GLU A 63 -10.31 -1.77 -13.87
CA GLU A 63 -8.96 -1.65 -14.40
C GLU A 63 -7.96 -1.35 -13.29
N ASN A 64 -8.31 -0.44 -12.38
CA ASN A 64 -7.46 -0.12 -11.24
C ASN A 64 -7.36 -1.29 -10.29
N ARG A 65 -8.46 -2.03 -10.11
CA ARG A 65 -8.45 -3.22 -9.26
C ARG A 65 -7.49 -4.25 -9.79
N GLU A 66 -7.52 -4.50 -11.10
CA GLU A 66 -6.63 -5.46 -11.72
C GLU A 66 -5.17 -5.03 -11.60
N ARG A 67 -4.90 -3.75 -11.83
CA ARG A 67 -3.54 -3.22 -11.74
C ARG A 67 -2.99 -3.37 -10.33
N THR A 68 -3.81 -3.07 -9.33
CA THR A 68 -3.40 -3.17 -7.93
C THR A 68 -3.20 -4.63 -7.52
N ALA A 69 -4.08 -5.53 -8.00
CA ALA A 69 -3.92 -6.95 -7.73
C ALA A 69 -2.63 -7.50 -8.34
N LYS A 70 -2.27 -7.02 -9.53
CA LYS A 70 -0.99 -7.43 -10.15
C LYS A 70 0.19 -6.93 -9.34
N ALA A 71 0.10 -5.72 -8.78
CA ALA A 71 1.15 -5.20 -7.91
C ALA A 71 1.30 -6.07 -6.66
N ARG A 72 0.17 -6.47 -6.06
CA ARG A 72 0.19 -7.37 -4.92
C ARG A 72 0.88 -8.69 -5.29
N ASP A 73 0.54 -9.24 -6.44
CA ASP A 73 1.11 -10.52 -6.88
C ASP A 73 2.60 -10.39 -7.18
N ARG A 74 3.01 -9.25 -7.73
CA ARG A 74 4.43 -8.97 -7.98
C ARG A 74 5.22 -9.00 -6.67
N VAL A 75 4.68 -8.39 -5.64
CA VAL A 75 5.31 -8.37 -4.33
C VAL A 75 5.30 -9.78 -3.72
N ALA A 76 4.20 -10.49 -3.86
CA ALA A 76 4.08 -11.84 -3.31
C ALA A 76 5.15 -12.78 -3.86
N ALA A 77 5.56 -12.58 -5.12
CA ALA A 77 6.60 -13.39 -5.73
C ALA A 77 7.95 -13.25 -5.03
N LYS A 78 8.12 -12.19 -4.23
CA LYS A 78 9.34 -11.93 -3.48
C LYS A 78 9.22 -12.29 -2.00
N MET A 79 8.12 -12.92 -1.62
CA MET A 79 7.82 -13.22 -0.21
C MET A 79 7.80 -14.72 0.02
N THR A 80 8.06 -15.11 1.27
CA THR A 80 7.90 -16.49 1.67
C THR A 80 6.41 -16.80 1.89
N PRO A 81 6.01 -18.08 1.84
CA PRO A 81 4.61 -18.41 2.15
C PRO A 81 4.16 -17.93 3.52
N ALA A 82 5.04 -17.96 4.52
CA ALA A 82 4.71 -17.47 5.86
C ALA A 82 4.43 -15.97 5.84
N GLN A 83 5.22 -15.22 5.08
CA GLN A 83 5.01 -13.78 4.96
C GLN A 83 3.71 -13.47 4.26
N ILE A 84 3.37 -14.23 3.22
CA ILE A 84 2.10 -14.03 2.51
C ILE A 84 0.93 -14.32 3.44
N THR A 85 1.01 -15.40 4.22
CA THR A 85 -0.04 -15.72 5.19
C THR A 85 -0.20 -14.62 6.21
N GLU A 86 0.90 -14.08 6.71
CA GLU A 86 0.85 -12.98 7.68
C GLU A 86 0.22 -11.74 7.06
N ALA A 87 0.60 -11.40 5.83
CA ALA A 87 0.03 -10.24 5.15
C ALA A 87 -1.46 -10.40 4.95
N GLN A 88 -1.89 -11.59 4.55
CA GLN A 88 -3.31 -11.86 4.34
C GLN A 88 -4.08 -11.75 5.66
N ARG A 89 -3.50 -12.24 6.76
CA ARG A 89 -4.13 -12.14 8.07
C ARG A 89 -4.30 -10.68 8.48
N ARG A 90 -3.26 -9.88 8.32
CA ARG A 90 -3.32 -8.46 8.67
C ARG A 90 -4.38 -7.74 7.85
N ALA A 91 -4.48 -8.06 6.56
CA ALA A 91 -5.49 -7.43 5.71
C ALA A 91 -6.90 -7.80 6.15
N ARG A 92 -7.12 -9.05 6.55
CA ARG A 92 -8.44 -9.49 7.03
C ARG A 92 -8.84 -8.80 8.31
N GLU A 93 -7.88 -8.54 9.19
CA GLU A 93 -8.14 -7.95 10.49
C GLU A 93 -8.19 -6.44 10.46
N TRP A 94 -7.79 -5.85 9.35
CA TRP A 94 -7.71 -4.40 9.23
C TRP A 94 -9.10 -3.78 9.21
N LYS A 95 -9.24 -2.64 9.86
CA LYS A 95 -10.47 -1.85 9.87
C LYS A 95 -10.12 -0.39 9.65
N PRO A 96 -10.96 0.35 8.90
CA PRO A 96 -10.69 1.78 8.71
C PRO A 96 -10.77 2.52 10.03
N MET A 97 -9.90 3.52 10.16
CA MET A 97 -9.95 4.39 11.32
C MET A 97 -11.08 5.39 11.14
N PRO A 98 -11.86 5.66 12.21
CA PRO A 98 -12.90 6.67 12.11
C PRO A 98 -12.32 8.03 11.82
N GLU A 99 -13.02 8.79 11.00
CA GLU A 99 -12.70 10.20 10.77
C GLU A 99 -12.99 11.00 12.00
N ARG A 100 -12.17 12.02 12.25
CA ARG A 100 -12.37 12.88 13.41
C ARG A 100 -12.85 14.24 13.01
#